data_16091f5fd7c410832eb8a43a6002cef3
#
_entry.id   16091f5fd7c410832eb8a43a6002cef3
#
_cell.length_a   1.000
_cell.length_b   1.000
_cell.length_c   1.000
_cell.angle_alpha   90.00
_cell.angle_beta   90.00
_cell.angle_gamma   90.00
#
_symmetry.space_group_name_H-M   'P 1'
#
loop_
_entity.id
_entity.type
_entity.pdbx_description
1 polymer ?
#
loop_
_entity_poly.entity_id
_entity_poly.type
_entity_poly.pdbx_seq_one_letter_code
_entity_poly.pdbx_strand_id
1 'polypeptide(L)'
;KMGVDVRLNTMVKDYENGIIDLGEDEIQAETLIWAAGVKGRIIDGIDAEQVQKSRILVDEYNQVKGMDNVFAIGDVAMMQTDKLPSGHPMLAPVAIQQGQHLGKNIKRMFESKELKKFEYFDKGTMATIGRNKAVVDMPGGVHLKGFFAWLVWMFVHLMYLVGFRNKLITLNNWIWSYFTYDKGTRLIIRTFSLASKKTLTADRKISG
;
A
#
# COMPACT_ATOMS: atom_id res chain seq x y z
N LYS A 1 -12.38 15.96 20.09
CA LYS A 1 -11.06 16.42 19.63
C LYS A 1 -10.01 15.46 20.21
N MET A 2 -9.07 14.95 19.40
CA MET A 2 -8.04 14.00 19.84
C MET A 2 -6.72 14.70 20.20
N GLY A 3 -6.68 16.03 20.24
CA GLY A 3 -5.49 16.82 20.57
C GLY A 3 -4.36 16.76 19.53
N VAL A 4 -4.69 16.39 18.28
CA VAL A 4 -3.74 16.33 17.18
C VAL A 4 -3.68 17.68 16.47
N ASP A 5 -2.48 18.21 16.29
CA ASP A 5 -2.23 19.36 15.41
C ASP A 5 -2.01 18.85 13.98
N VAL A 6 -2.85 19.31 13.04
CA VAL A 6 -2.80 18.89 11.64
C VAL A 6 -2.27 20.05 10.79
N ARG A 7 -1.11 19.85 10.18
CA ARG A 7 -0.49 20.81 9.27
C ARG A 7 -0.67 20.34 7.82
N LEU A 8 -1.56 21.01 7.10
CA LEU A 8 -1.81 20.73 5.68
C LEU A 8 -0.81 21.50 4.81
N ASN A 9 -0.55 20.99 3.61
CA ASN A 9 0.39 21.56 2.63
C ASN A 9 1.81 21.76 3.17
N THR A 10 2.18 20.98 4.20
CA THR A 10 3.48 21.06 4.85
C THR A 10 4.27 19.79 4.53
N MET A 11 5.39 19.94 3.83
CA MET A 11 6.24 18.82 3.46
C MET A 11 7.38 18.70 4.48
N VAL A 12 7.57 17.52 5.05
CA VAL A 12 8.77 17.19 5.82
C VAL A 12 9.92 17.02 4.84
N LYS A 13 10.98 17.83 5.01
CA LYS A 13 12.17 17.81 4.16
C LYS A 13 13.24 16.88 4.73
N ASP A 14 13.46 16.94 6.02
CA ASP A 14 14.48 16.13 6.69
C ASP A 14 14.10 15.87 8.15
N TYR A 15 14.79 14.90 8.76
CA TYR A 15 14.74 14.61 10.18
C TYR A 15 16.13 14.23 10.68
N GLU A 16 16.71 15.09 11.51
CA GLU A 16 18.02 14.88 12.11
C GLU A 16 18.02 15.33 13.58
N ASN A 17 18.66 14.53 14.44
CA ASN A 17 18.88 14.85 15.87
C ASN A 17 17.61 15.27 16.65
N GLY A 18 16.45 14.69 16.32
CA GLY A 18 15.18 15.02 16.98
C GLY A 18 14.51 16.30 16.45
N ILE A 19 14.98 16.85 15.33
CA ILE A 19 14.44 18.02 14.67
C ILE A 19 13.86 17.59 13.32
N ILE A 20 12.59 17.93 13.09
CA ILE A 20 11.89 17.75 11.82
C ILE A 20 11.97 19.07 11.07
N ASP A 21 12.67 19.07 9.93
CA ASP A 21 12.76 20.22 9.04
C ASP A 21 11.54 20.26 8.11
N LEU A 22 10.80 21.38 8.13
CA LEU A 22 9.66 21.66 7.26
C LEU A 22 10.02 22.70 6.19
N GLY A 23 11.26 23.18 6.17
CA GLY A 23 11.81 24.19 5.26
C GLY A 23 11.73 25.61 5.80
N GLU A 24 10.56 26.10 6.16
CA GLU A 24 10.37 27.42 6.76
C GLU A 24 10.22 27.38 8.28
N ASP A 25 9.97 26.18 8.82
CA ASP A 25 9.70 25.93 10.24
C ASP A 25 10.35 24.61 10.68
N GLU A 26 10.58 24.44 11.96
CA GLU A 26 11.14 23.25 12.56
C GLU A 26 10.26 22.74 13.71
N ILE A 27 10.19 21.42 13.87
CA ILE A 27 9.50 20.80 15.00
C ILE A 27 10.47 19.90 15.75
N GLN A 28 10.61 20.13 17.04
CA GLN A 28 11.34 19.23 17.91
C GLN A 28 10.46 18.02 18.26
N ALA A 29 10.92 16.80 17.95
CA ALA A 29 10.19 15.56 18.22
C ALA A 29 11.15 14.42 18.52
N GLU A 30 10.93 13.73 19.64
CA GLU A 30 11.73 12.54 20.00
C GLU A 30 11.43 11.33 19.10
N THR A 31 10.23 11.27 18.52
CA THR A 31 9.79 10.15 17.70
C THR A 31 9.15 10.65 16.41
N LEU A 32 9.68 10.22 15.27
CA LEU A 32 9.08 10.43 13.95
C LEU A 32 8.48 9.12 13.44
N ILE A 33 7.20 9.17 13.03
CA ILE A 33 6.55 8.06 12.33
C ILE A 33 6.36 8.46 10.86
N TRP A 34 7.19 7.91 9.98
CA TRP A 34 7.09 8.16 8.54
C TRP A 34 6.06 7.24 7.90
N ALA A 35 4.91 7.78 7.53
CA ALA A 35 3.80 7.04 6.93
C ALA A 35 3.39 7.60 5.56
N ALA A 36 4.38 8.09 4.78
CA ALA A 36 4.17 8.81 3.52
C ALA A 36 4.00 7.89 2.28
N GLY A 37 3.51 6.66 2.47
CA GLY A 37 3.26 5.71 1.38
C GLY A 37 4.40 4.71 1.16
N VAL A 38 4.32 3.99 0.05
CA VAL A 38 5.24 2.92 -0.31
C VAL A 38 5.85 3.17 -1.70
N LYS A 39 7.00 2.56 -1.96
CA LYS A 39 7.65 2.54 -3.28
C LYS A 39 7.72 1.09 -3.78
N GLY A 40 7.51 0.89 -5.07
CA GLY A 40 7.79 -0.39 -5.71
C GLY A 40 9.29 -0.71 -5.63
N ARG A 41 9.61 -1.96 -5.31
CA ARG A 41 10.97 -2.46 -5.43
C ARG A 41 11.12 -3.09 -6.81
N ILE A 42 11.91 -2.45 -7.66
CA ILE A 42 12.20 -2.95 -9.00
C ILE A 42 13.21 -4.10 -8.90
N ILE A 43 12.96 -5.16 -9.63
CA ILE A 43 13.84 -6.32 -9.75
C ILE A 43 14.87 -6.09 -10.86
N ASP A 44 15.99 -6.81 -10.80
CA ASP A 44 17.01 -6.76 -11.85
C ASP A 44 16.44 -7.31 -13.18
N GLY A 45 16.89 -6.75 -14.30
CA GLY A 45 16.42 -7.11 -15.64
C GLY A 45 15.24 -6.27 -16.16
N ILE A 46 14.79 -5.27 -15.40
CA ILE A 46 13.86 -4.23 -15.88
C ILE A 46 14.66 -2.97 -16.16
N ASP A 47 14.62 -2.49 -17.40
CA ASP A 47 15.35 -1.30 -17.81
C ASP A 47 14.74 -0.02 -17.23
N ALA A 48 15.58 1.02 -17.10
CA ALA A 48 15.15 2.30 -16.52
C ALA A 48 14.01 2.96 -17.32
N GLU A 49 13.93 2.75 -18.62
CA GLU A 49 12.87 3.26 -19.50
C GLU A 49 11.50 2.65 -19.20
N GLN A 50 11.48 1.46 -18.61
CA GLN A 50 10.27 0.74 -18.21
C GLN A 50 9.83 1.10 -16.79
N VAL A 51 10.53 2.03 -16.11
CA VAL A 51 10.27 2.39 -14.72
C VAL A 51 9.92 3.87 -14.61
N GLN A 52 8.79 4.17 -13.98
CA GLN A 52 8.38 5.53 -13.65
C GLN A 52 7.92 5.60 -12.20
N LYS A 53 8.41 6.58 -11.42
CA LYS A 53 8.07 6.77 -10.00
C LYS A 53 8.23 5.47 -9.17
N SER A 54 9.31 4.72 -9.41
CA SER A 54 9.58 3.41 -8.77
C SER A 54 8.49 2.35 -9.04
N ARG A 55 7.85 2.38 -10.21
CA ARG A 55 6.86 1.40 -10.66
C ARG A 55 7.14 1.01 -12.10
N ILE A 56 6.84 -0.22 -12.46
CA ILE A 56 7.06 -0.79 -13.79
C ILE A 56 5.89 -0.41 -14.69
N LEU A 57 6.19 0.18 -15.84
CA LEU A 57 5.19 0.55 -16.83
C LEU A 57 4.61 -0.71 -17.49
N VAL A 58 3.28 -0.83 -17.43
CA VAL A 58 2.54 -1.93 -18.05
C VAL A 58 1.46 -1.40 -18.98
N ASP A 59 1.07 -2.23 -19.94
CA ASP A 59 -0.08 -2.00 -20.81
C ASP A 59 -1.41 -2.38 -20.12
N GLU A 60 -2.49 -2.29 -20.87
CA GLU A 60 -3.86 -2.62 -20.42
C GLU A 60 -4.10 -4.13 -20.14
N TYR A 61 -3.13 -4.98 -20.46
CA TYR A 61 -3.16 -6.43 -20.18
C TYR A 61 -2.24 -6.81 -19.01
N ASN A 62 -1.63 -5.84 -18.33
CA ASN A 62 -0.60 -5.96 -17.29
C ASN A 62 0.75 -6.48 -17.81
N GLN A 63 0.99 -6.48 -19.13
CA GLN A 63 2.29 -6.84 -19.71
C GLN A 63 3.25 -5.65 -19.58
N VAL A 64 4.50 -5.94 -19.25
CA VAL A 64 5.55 -4.91 -19.14
C VAL A 64 5.83 -4.36 -20.53
N LYS A 65 5.81 -3.03 -20.68
CA LYS A 65 6.05 -2.37 -21.98
C LYS A 65 7.43 -2.71 -22.49
N GLY A 66 7.48 -3.21 -23.75
CA GLY A 66 8.73 -3.58 -24.40
C GLY A 66 9.31 -4.95 -24.00
N MET A 67 8.56 -5.75 -23.21
CA MET A 67 8.98 -7.11 -22.85
C MET A 67 7.90 -8.12 -23.19
N ASP A 68 8.29 -9.20 -23.85
CA ASP A 68 7.36 -10.30 -24.15
C ASP A 68 7.25 -11.25 -22.95
N ASN A 69 6.01 -11.67 -22.63
CA ASN A 69 5.71 -12.66 -21.59
C ASN A 69 6.13 -12.27 -20.16
N VAL A 70 6.38 -10.96 -19.92
CA VAL A 70 6.64 -10.42 -18.59
C VAL A 70 5.47 -9.56 -18.16
N PHE A 71 4.92 -9.85 -16.98
CA PHE A 71 3.75 -9.16 -16.44
C PHE A 71 4.06 -8.58 -15.06
N ALA A 72 3.50 -7.41 -14.76
CA ALA A 72 3.56 -6.82 -13.43
C ALA A 72 2.16 -6.40 -12.96
N ILE A 73 1.86 -6.64 -11.69
CA ILE A 73 0.58 -6.34 -11.06
C ILE A 73 0.77 -5.74 -9.66
N GLY A 74 -0.27 -5.12 -9.13
CA GLY A 74 -0.26 -4.51 -7.79
C GLY A 74 0.59 -3.25 -7.72
N ASP A 75 1.15 -2.99 -6.55
CA ASP A 75 1.81 -1.72 -6.23
C ASP A 75 3.05 -1.44 -7.08
N VAL A 76 3.70 -2.49 -7.57
CA VAL A 76 4.88 -2.35 -8.46
C VAL A 76 4.52 -2.01 -9.90
N ALA A 77 3.27 -2.24 -10.34
CA ALA A 77 2.83 -2.00 -11.70
C ALA A 77 2.24 -0.59 -11.88
N MET A 78 2.55 0.07 -12.98
CA MET A 78 1.99 1.36 -13.38
C MET A 78 1.28 1.24 -14.72
N MET A 79 -0.02 1.02 -14.67
CA MET A 79 -0.90 1.03 -15.84
C MET A 79 -1.47 2.43 -16.01
N GLN A 80 -0.96 3.14 -17.02
CA GLN A 80 -1.44 4.48 -17.34
C GLN A 80 -2.56 4.38 -18.37
N THR A 81 -3.61 5.15 -18.15
CA THR A 81 -4.73 5.33 -19.07
C THR A 81 -5.04 6.82 -19.19
N ASP A 82 -5.82 7.23 -20.20
CA ASP A 82 -6.24 8.63 -20.36
C ASP A 82 -6.97 9.17 -19.13
N LYS A 83 -7.73 8.32 -18.45
CA LYS A 83 -8.44 8.67 -17.21
C LYS A 83 -7.54 8.65 -15.97
N LEU A 84 -6.44 7.90 -15.99
CA LEU A 84 -5.53 7.70 -14.87
C LEU A 84 -4.06 7.84 -15.34
N PRO A 85 -3.60 9.05 -15.67
CA PRO A 85 -2.23 9.27 -16.17
C PRO A 85 -1.15 8.95 -15.14
N SER A 86 -1.50 8.94 -13.86
CA SER A 86 -0.59 8.51 -12.76
C SER A 86 -0.69 7.02 -12.43
N GLY A 87 -1.45 6.25 -13.23
CA GLY A 87 -1.72 4.84 -13.00
C GLY A 87 -2.72 4.59 -11.86
N HIS A 88 -3.10 3.34 -11.67
CA HIS A 88 -3.98 2.96 -10.56
C HIS A 88 -3.34 3.23 -9.19
N PRO A 89 -4.14 3.54 -8.15
CA PRO A 89 -3.63 3.70 -6.80
C PRO A 89 -3.05 2.38 -6.26
N MET A 90 -2.06 2.49 -5.38
CA MET A 90 -1.42 1.34 -4.70
C MET A 90 -2.35 0.83 -3.58
N LEU A 91 -3.36 0.08 -3.96
CA LEU A 91 -4.39 -0.43 -3.06
C LEU A 91 -4.59 -1.93 -3.24
N ALA A 92 -4.82 -2.65 -2.15
CA ALA A 92 -5.09 -4.09 -2.18
C ALA A 92 -6.23 -4.49 -3.15
N PRO A 93 -7.37 -3.78 -3.25
CA PRO A 93 -8.41 -4.09 -4.22
C PRO A 93 -7.96 -4.03 -5.67
N VAL A 94 -7.06 -3.10 -6.03
CA VAL A 94 -6.46 -3.01 -7.37
C VAL A 94 -5.61 -4.25 -7.64
N ALA A 95 -4.68 -4.56 -6.72
CA ALA A 95 -3.77 -5.70 -6.84
C ALA A 95 -4.53 -7.03 -6.98
N ILE A 96 -5.57 -7.24 -6.17
CA ILE A 96 -6.42 -8.45 -6.22
C ILE A 96 -7.13 -8.56 -7.57
N GLN A 97 -7.72 -7.47 -8.07
CA GLN A 97 -8.43 -7.47 -9.35
C GLN A 97 -7.46 -7.68 -10.52
N GLN A 98 -6.29 -7.05 -10.50
CA GLN A 98 -5.25 -7.28 -11.51
C GLN A 98 -4.79 -8.74 -11.51
N GLY A 99 -4.55 -9.34 -10.33
CA GLY A 99 -4.14 -10.75 -10.24
C GLY A 99 -5.21 -11.71 -10.77
N GLN A 100 -6.48 -11.49 -10.42
CA GLN A 100 -7.59 -12.29 -10.93
C GLN A 100 -7.79 -12.13 -12.45
N HIS A 101 -7.61 -10.91 -12.95
CA HIS A 101 -7.70 -10.60 -14.36
C HIS A 101 -6.58 -11.23 -15.16
N LEU A 102 -5.34 -11.06 -14.71
CA LEU A 102 -4.16 -11.65 -15.33
C LEU A 102 -4.24 -13.18 -15.38
N GLY A 103 -4.68 -13.82 -14.28
CA GLY A 103 -4.90 -15.27 -14.27
C GLY A 103 -5.91 -15.75 -15.34
N LYS A 104 -6.99 -14.98 -15.57
CA LYS A 104 -7.93 -15.27 -16.66
C LYS A 104 -7.29 -15.04 -18.03
N ASN A 105 -6.49 -13.99 -18.19
CA ASN A 105 -5.81 -13.72 -19.46
C ASN A 105 -4.74 -14.76 -19.77
N ILE A 106 -3.97 -15.21 -18.80
CA ILE A 106 -3.01 -16.31 -18.97
C ILE A 106 -3.73 -17.58 -19.48
N LYS A 107 -4.88 -17.93 -18.89
CA LYS A 107 -5.68 -19.05 -19.39
C LYS A 107 -6.10 -18.84 -20.85
N ARG A 108 -6.53 -17.62 -21.22
CA ARG A 108 -6.90 -17.28 -22.60
C ARG A 108 -5.73 -17.39 -23.56
N MET A 109 -4.48 -17.02 -23.12
CA MET A 109 -3.26 -17.20 -23.90
C MET A 109 -3.04 -18.68 -24.25
N PHE A 110 -3.16 -19.59 -23.28
CA PHE A 110 -3.02 -21.02 -23.53
C PHE A 110 -4.15 -21.58 -24.44
N GLU A 111 -5.32 -20.96 -24.43
CA GLU A 111 -6.45 -21.33 -25.28
C GLU A 111 -6.43 -20.60 -26.63
N SER A 112 -5.36 -19.82 -26.93
CA SER A 112 -5.25 -18.97 -28.15
C SER A 112 -6.47 -18.04 -28.35
N LYS A 113 -7.04 -17.54 -27.25
CA LYS A 113 -8.15 -16.59 -27.25
C LYS A 113 -7.64 -15.17 -27.10
N GLU A 114 -8.41 -14.21 -27.63
CA GLU A 114 -8.16 -12.80 -27.48
C GLU A 114 -8.09 -12.38 -26.00
N LEU A 115 -7.09 -11.58 -25.63
CA LEU A 115 -6.92 -11.05 -24.27
C LEU A 115 -7.97 -9.97 -23.97
N LYS A 116 -8.32 -9.81 -22.71
CA LYS A 116 -9.21 -8.75 -22.25
C LYS A 116 -8.42 -7.66 -21.56
N LYS A 117 -8.80 -6.41 -21.79
CA LYS A 117 -8.23 -5.24 -21.10
C LYS A 117 -8.64 -5.24 -19.64
N PHE A 118 -7.75 -4.77 -18.77
CA PHE A 118 -8.05 -4.60 -17.36
C PHE A 118 -8.85 -3.33 -17.13
N GLU A 119 -9.94 -3.46 -16.42
CA GLU A 119 -10.76 -2.36 -15.94
C GLU A 119 -10.91 -2.49 -14.43
N TYR A 120 -10.48 -1.45 -13.70
CA TYR A 120 -10.61 -1.43 -12.25
C TYR A 120 -12.03 -1.05 -11.85
N PHE A 121 -12.66 -1.92 -11.08
CA PHE A 121 -13.91 -1.62 -10.41
C PHE A 121 -13.62 -1.06 -9.01
N ASP A 122 -13.82 0.24 -8.84
CA ASP A 122 -13.66 0.90 -7.54
C ASP A 122 -14.78 0.47 -6.59
N LYS A 123 -14.37 -0.10 -5.46
CA LYS A 123 -15.28 -0.54 -4.38
C LYS A 123 -15.40 0.49 -3.26
N GLY A 124 -14.76 1.64 -3.43
CA GLY A 124 -14.61 2.65 -2.40
C GLY A 124 -13.43 2.41 -1.47
N THR A 125 -13.28 3.31 -0.53
CA THR A 125 -12.20 3.29 0.47
C THR A 125 -12.76 3.32 1.88
N MET A 126 -12.01 2.73 2.81
CA MET A 126 -12.38 2.76 4.21
C MET A 126 -11.16 2.74 5.11
N ALA A 127 -11.22 3.49 6.21
CA ALA A 127 -10.13 3.55 7.19
C ALA A 127 -10.68 3.66 8.61
N THR A 128 -10.05 2.96 9.55
CA THR A 128 -10.34 3.11 10.98
C THR A 128 -9.54 4.27 11.58
N ILE A 129 -10.17 5.00 12.48
CA ILE A 129 -9.56 6.09 13.25
C ILE A 129 -9.62 5.71 14.72
N GLY A 130 -8.84 4.71 15.08
CA GLY A 130 -8.89 4.15 16.42
C GLY A 130 -10.14 3.28 16.66
N ARG A 131 -10.55 3.17 17.94
CA ARG A 131 -11.64 2.32 18.36
C ARG A 131 -12.99 3.00 18.13
N ASN A 132 -13.97 2.25 17.61
CA ASN A 132 -15.36 2.71 17.36
C ASN A 132 -15.50 3.86 16.36
N LYS A 133 -14.45 4.16 15.60
CA LYS A 133 -14.48 5.24 14.61
C LYS A 133 -13.82 4.79 13.33
N ALA A 134 -14.52 4.96 12.23
CA ALA A 134 -14.02 4.77 10.88
C ALA A 134 -14.64 5.81 9.94
N VAL A 135 -14.06 5.91 8.78
CA VAL A 135 -14.64 6.58 7.61
C VAL A 135 -14.76 5.55 6.50
N VAL A 136 -15.84 5.65 5.74
CA VAL A 136 -16.12 4.79 4.59
C VAL A 136 -16.66 5.68 3.48
N ASP A 137 -15.98 5.67 2.35
CA ASP A 137 -16.36 6.37 1.13
C ASP A 137 -16.71 5.31 0.09
N MET A 138 -18.01 5.19 -0.25
CA MET A 138 -18.48 4.25 -1.25
C MET A 138 -18.68 4.93 -2.60
N PRO A 139 -18.56 4.20 -3.72
CA PRO A 139 -18.95 4.70 -5.03
C PRO A 139 -20.41 5.19 -5.00
N GLY A 140 -20.69 6.29 -5.72
CA GLY A 140 -22.01 6.90 -5.72
C GLY A 140 -22.21 7.97 -4.64
N GLY A 141 -21.14 8.39 -3.93
CA GLY A 141 -21.18 9.53 -3.00
C GLY A 141 -21.75 9.22 -1.62
N VAL A 142 -21.80 7.94 -1.24
CA VAL A 142 -22.24 7.55 0.11
C VAL A 142 -21.06 7.59 1.05
N HIS A 143 -21.10 8.50 2.02
CA HIS A 143 -20.07 8.70 3.04
C HIS A 143 -20.60 8.30 4.40
N LEU A 144 -19.96 7.32 5.05
CA LEU A 144 -20.26 6.92 6.42
C LEU A 144 -19.12 7.31 7.35
N LYS A 145 -19.44 7.67 8.59
CA LYS A 145 -18.48 8.01 9.64
C LYS A 145 -18.88 7.50 11.01
N GLY A 146 -17.90 7.36 11.89
CA GLY A 146 -18.12 6.98 13.29
C GLY A 146 -18.34 5.49 13.48
N PHE A 147 -19.22 5.13 14.44
CA PHE A 147 -19.43 3.75 14.88
C PHE A 147 -20.01 2.84 13.78
N PHE A 148 -21.01 3.31 13.03
CA PHE A 148 -21.58 2.50 11.93
C PHE A 148 -20.58 2.24 10.81
N ALA A 149 -19.75 3.23 10.45
CA ALA A 149 -18.65 3.02 9.52
C ALA A 149 -17.65 1.98 10.04
N TRP A 150 -17.39 1.98 11.35
CA TRP A 150 -16.51 1.00 11.98
C TRP A 150 -17.09 -0.43 11.95
N LEU A 151 -18.41 -0.60 12.15
CA LEU A 151 -19.06 -1.90 11.98
C LEU A 151 -19.00 -2.40 10.54
N VAL A 152 -19.25 -1.52 9.57
CA VAL A 152 -19.12 -1.86 8.12
C VAL A 152 -17.68 -2.27 7.82
N TRP A 153 -16.69 -1.52 8.31
CA TRP A 153 -15.28 -1.85 8.15
C TRP A 153 -14.95 -3.24 8.70
N MET A 154 -15.38 -3.55 9.94
CA MET A 154 -15.18 -4.85 10.57
C MET A 154 -15.79 -5.98 9.73
N PHE A 155 -17.05 -5.81 9.32
CA PHE A 155 -17.76 -6.83 8.54
C PHE A 155 -17.07 -7.10 7.22
N VAL A 156 -16.73 -6.05 6.46
CA VAL A 156 -16.05 -6.18 5.17
C VAL A 156 -14.71 -6.91 5.32
N HIS A 157 -13.87 -6.49 6.28
CA HIS A 157 -12.55 -7.09 6.48
C HIS A 157 -12.65 -8.54 6.95
N LEU A 158 -13.63 -8.87 7.79
CA LEU A 158 -13.88 -10.25 8.20
C LEU A 158 -14.29 -11.13 7.00
N MET A 159 -15.11 -10.57 6.07
CA MET A 159 -15.54 -11.32 4.89
C MET A 159 -14.39 -11.58 3.91
N TYR A 160 -13.40 -10.68 3.80
CA TYR A 160 -12.22 -10.86 2.96
C TYR A 160 -11.23 -11.93 3.48
N LEU A 161 -11.33 -12.34 4.74
CA LEU A 161 -10.48 -13.41 5.26
C LEU A 161 -10.83 -14.76 4.60
N VAL A 162 -9.80 -15.49 4.24
CA VAL A 162 -9.94 -16.83 3.65
C VAL A 162 -10.15 -17.86 4.75
N GLY A 163 -11.16 -18.72 4.54
CA GLY A 163 -11.47 -19.82 5.44
C GLY A 163 -12.38 -19.45 6.62
N PHE A 164 -13.43 -20.26 6.83
CA PHE A 164 -14.41 -20.05 7.89
C PHE A 164 -13.78 -20.04 9.29
N ARG A 165 -12.84 -20.97 9.54
CA ARG A 165 -12.09 -21.07 10.80
C ARG A 165 -11.36 -19.77 11.13
N ASN A 166 -10.68 -19.18 10.14
CA ASN A 166 -9.93 -17.94 10.34
C ASN A 166 -10.86 -16.77 10.66
N LYS A 167 -12.03 -16.69 10.01
CA LYS A 167 -13.06 -15.70 10.30
C LYS A 167 -13.53 -15.78 11.75
N LEU A 168 -13.83 -16.99 12.24
CA LEU A 168 -14.28 -17.20 13.62
C LEU A 168 -13.19 -16.83 14.64
N ILE A 169 -11.94 -17.29 14.42
CA ILE A 169 -10.82 -16.96 15.30
C ILE A 169 -10.60 -15.45 15.36
N THR A 170 -10.58 -14.79 14.20
CA THR A 170 -10.38 -13.33 14.13
C THR A 170 -11.53 -12.58 14.81
N LEU A 171 -12.79 -12.99 14.57
CA LEU A 171 -13.94 -12.40 15.22
C LEU A 171 -13.85 -12.53 16.75
N ASN A 172 -13.55 -13.73 17.26
CA ASN A 172 -13.39 -13.94 18.69
C ASN A 172 -12.26 -13.10 19.29
N ASN A 173 -11.11 -13.03 18.61
CA ASN A 173 -9.98 -12.20 19.03
C ASN A 173 -10.35 -10.71 19.06
N TRP A 174 -11.13 -10.23 18.08
CA TRP A 174 -11.59 -8.85 18.05
C TRP A 174 -12.58 -8.56 19.18
N ILE A 175 -13.53 -9.45 19.43
CA ILE A 175 -14.47 -9.35 20.55
C ILE A 175 -13.70 -9.31 21.86
N TRP A 176 -12.79 -10.26 22.10
CA TRP A 176 -11.96 -10.32 23.29
C TRP A 176 -11.16 -9.03 23.48
N SER A 177 -10.41 -8.62 22.47
CA SER A 177 -9.61 -7.39 22.50
C SER A 177 -10.45 -6.11 22.68
N TYR A 178 -11.71 -6.15 22.22
CA TYR A 178 -12.63 -5.04 22.40
C TYR A 178 -13.03 -4.84 23.88
N PHE A 179 -13.27 -5.93 24.62
CA PHE A 179 -13.68 -5.86 26.03
C PHE A 179 -12.50 -5.79 27.00
N THR A 180 -11.42 -6.50 26.73
CA THR A 180 -10.27 -6.60 27.66
C THR A 180 -9.22 -5.51 27.47
N TYR A 181 -9.27 -4.74 26.37
CA TYR A 181 -8.22 -3.79 26.02
C TYR A 181 -6.83 -4.44 25.86
N ASP A 182 -6.78 -5.77 25.78
CA ASP A 182 -5.53 -6.51 25.64
C ASP A 182 -4.87 -6.22 24.27
N LYS A 183 -3.65 -5.69 24.33
CA LYS A 183 -2.81 -5.47 23.15
C LYS A 183 -1.94 -6.72 22.94
N GLY A 184 -2.59 -7.86 22.69
CA GLY A 184 -1.94 -9.17 22.61
C GLY A 184 -0.86 -9.33 21.51
N THR A 185 -0.73 -8.37 20.63
CA THR A 185 0.34 -8.36 19.61
C THR A 185 1.36 -7.28 19.93
N ARG A 186 2.46 -7.67 20.58
CA ARG A 186 3.64 -6.82 20.63
C ARG A 186 4.44 -7.04 19.35
N LEU A 187 4.47 -6.04 18.49
CA LEU A 187 5.38 -6.03 17.36
C LEU A 187 6.79 -5.82 17.90
N ILE A 188 7.64 -6.84 17.80
CA ILE A 188 9.07 -6.70 18.11
C ILE A 188 9.71 -6.05 16.90
N ILE A 189 9.85 -4.73 16.95
CA ILE A 189 10.62 -3.98 15.96
C ILE A 189 12.10 -4.23 16.28
N ARG A 190 12.80 -4.93 15.41
CA ARG A 190 14.28 -4.96 15.49
C ARG A 190 14.77 -3.55 15.24
N THR A 191 15.56 -3.02 16.18
CA THR A 191 16.25 -1.74 15.98
C THR A 191 17.11 -1.83 14.72
N PHE A 192 16.78 -1.00 13.73
CA PHE A 192 17.57 -0.89 12.50
C PHE A 192 18.85 -0.11 12.88
N SER A 193 19.95 -0.83 13.08
CA SER A 193 21.25 -0.18 13.33
C SER A 193 21.74 0.40 12.00
N LEU A 194 21.84 1.72 11.92
CA LEU A 194 22.46 2.46 10.81
C LEU A 194 23.98 2.21 10.66
N ALA A 195 24.57 1.34 11.47
CA ALA A 195 26.01 1.02 11.46
C ALA A 195 26.48 0.28 10.18
N SER A 196 25.58 -0.21 9.32
CA SER A 196 25.97 -0.98 8.13
C SER A 196 26.30 -0.15 6.89
N LYS A 197 26.10 1.17 6.89
CA LYS A 197 26.41 1.99 5.69
C LYS A 197 27.87 2.43 5.58
N LYS A 198 28.67 2.31 6.64
CA LYS A 198 30.10 2.71 6.60
C LYS A 198 31.07 1.65 6.06
N THR A 199 30.66 0.39 6.00
CA THR A 199 31.54 -0.71 5.55
C THR A 199 31.53 -0.93 4.06
N LEU A 200 30.46 -0.55 3.34
CA LEU A 200 30.34 -0.75 1.88
C LEU A 200 31.06 0.32 1.03
N THR A 201 31.47 1.44 1.64
CA THR A 201 32.25 2.48 0.91
C THR A 201 33.76 2.35 1.12
N ALA A 202 34.23 1.53 2.06
CA ALA A 202 35.66 1.30 2.31
C ALA A 202 36.25 0.25 1.36
N ASP A 203 35.47 -0.76 0.95
CA ASP A 203 35.94 -1.84 0.08
C ASP A 203 36.03 -1.46 -1.40
N ARG A 204 35.48 -0.31 -1.81
CA ARG A 204 35.60 0.19 -3.20
C ARG A 204 36.87 1.04 -3.47
N LYS A 205 37.71 1.31 -2.46
CA LYS A 205 38.93 2.12 -2.60
C LYS A 205 40.23 1.31 -2.60
N ILE A 206 40.16 -0.04 -2.56
CA ILE A 206 41.37 -0.90 -2.51
C ILE A 206 41.56 -1.73 -3.79
N SER A 207 40.70 -1.58 -4.80
CA SER A 207 40.88 -2.21 -6.12
C SER A 207 40.72 -1.16 -7.22
N GLY A 208 41.69 -0.30 -7.33
CA GLY A 208 41.93 0.63 -8.42
C GLY A 208 43.43 0.81 -8.56
#